data_d21aad44d05fbbda825e09b8cb9004a9
#
_entry.id   d21aad44d05fbbda825e09b8cb9004a9
#
_cell.length_a   1.000
_cell.length_b   1.000
_cell.length_c   1.000
_cell.angle_alpha   90.00
_cell.angle_beta   90.00
_cell.angle_gamma   90.00
#
_symmetry.space_group_name_H-M   'P 1'
#
loop_
_entity.id
_entity.type
_entity.pdbx_description
1 polymer ?
#
loop_
_entity_poly.entity_id
_entity_poly.type
_entity_poly.pdbx_seq_one_letter_code
_entity_poly.pdbx_strand_id
1 'polypeptide(L)'
;MNLRVLLQTSLLVLSLLPTLVLAADRIGDFSLLDQNGYFHQMSWYDDNKAIVLLVQATGDTAVQNVLTDFDALNSRFDTQGIEFFMINPLGLKDRDAVKAQMAALNIDVPVLMDDARLISQALDIDKIGEVLVYNPKSFSLLFRGPLGAQLTAALTDIVADRDLQTTQIASTGTPVSYPIKTAHLQQVPSYEKEIGPIIAQNCAACHREGGIAPFALDSHTMVMGWSQMIREVLMTKRMPPGQID
;
A
#
# COMPACT_ATOMS: atom_id res chain seq x y z
N MET A 1 29.48 10.52 74.69
CA MET A 1 28.12 10.28 74.24
C MET A 1 28.10 10.57 72.71
N ASN A 2 28.28 9.51 71.90
CA ASN A 2 28.56 9.62 70.47
C ASN A 2 27.27 9.53 69.65
N LEU A 3 26.91 10.60 68.92
CA LEU A 3 25.81 10.68 68.04
C LEU A 3 26.29 10.32 66.60
N ARG A 4 25.95 9.12 66.08
CA ARG A 4 26.25 8.71 64.72
C ARG A 4 25.18 9.28 63.83
N VAL A 5 25.58 10.18 62.95
CA VAL A 5 24.74 10.65 61.83
C VAL A 5 24.83 9.62 60.70
N LEU A 6 23.70 8.95 60.39
CA LEU A 6 23.54 8.09 59.24
C LEU A 6 23.13 8.95 58.03
N LEU A 7 24.05 9.14 57.09
CA LEU A 7 23.72 9.66 55.75
C LEU A 7 23.08 8.53 54.94
N GLN A 8 21.81 8.66 54.66
CA GLN A 8 21.12 7.85 53.64
C GLN A 8 21.32 8.50 52.27
N THR A 9 22.18 7.95 51.47
CA THR A 9 22.31 8.28 50.04
C THR A 9 21.22 7.52 49.25
N SER A 10 20.14 8.21 48.92
CA SER A 10 19.14 7.70 47.99
C SER A 10 19.69 7.71 46.56
N LEU A 11 20.00 6.53 46.04
CA LEU A 11 20.41 6.33 44.67
C LEU A 11 19.15 6.41 43.79
N LEU A 12 18.96 7.52 43.07
CA LEU A 12 17.89 7.69 42.09
C LEU A 12 18.29 6.92 40.81
N VAL A 13 17.83 5.70 40.68
CA VAL A 13 17.97 4.92 39.44
C VAL A 13 16.97 5.46 38.41
N LEU A 14 17.45 6.34 37.55
CA LEU A 14 16.69 6.82 36.40
C LEU A 14 16.66 5.69 35.37
N SER A 15 15.55 4.92 35.34
CA SER A 15 15.30 3.89 34.34
C SER A 15 15.05 4.55 32.97
N LEU A 16 16.08 4.59 32.10
CA LEU A 16 15.89 4.83 30.67
C LEU A 16 15.12 3.65 30.10
N LEU A 17 13.80 3.78 30.00
CA LEU A 17 13.01 2.90 29.16
C LEU A 17 13.34 3.25 27.70
N PRO A 18 13.80 2.28 26.89
CA PRO A 18 13.94 2.52 25.46
C PRO A 18 12.54 2.82 24.89
N THR A 19 12.35 4.03 24.39
CA THR A 19 11.20 4.34 23.55
C THR A 19 11.34 3.51 22.28
N LEU A 20 10.55 2.45 22.16
CA LEU A 20 10.35 1.76 20.90
C LEU A 20 9.75 2.78 19.92
N VAL A 21 10.60 3.39 19.11
CA VAL A 21 10.16 4.09 17.91
C VAL A 21 9.64 3.01 16.97
N LEU A 22 8.31 2.80 16.95
CA LEU A 22 7.67 2.03 15.91
C LEU A 22 8.01 2.73 14.61
N ALA A 23 8.77 2.06 13.74
CA ALA A 23 8.95 2.54 12.38
C ALA A 23 7.56 2.72 11.77
N ALA A 24 7.30 3.92 11.23
CA ALA A 24 6.04 4.16 10.53
C ALA A 24 5.91 3.10 9.42
N ASP A 25 4.75 2.46 9.32
CA ASP A 25 4.48 1.46 8.29
C ASP A 25 4.71 2.10 6.92
N ARG A 26 5.78 1.68 6.25
CA ARG A 26 6.18 2.21 4.95
C ARG A 26 5.70 1.29 3.86
N ILE A 27 4.85 1.83 2.99
CA ILE A 27 4.19 1.07 1.94
C ILE A 27 5.12 0.77 0.76
N GLY A 28 5.99 1.72 0.39
CA GLY A 28 6.80 1.69 -0.84
C GLY A 28 6.03 2.19 -2.07
N ASP A 29 6.76 2.49 -3.15
CA ASP A 29 6.17 2.91 -4.42
C ASP A 29 5.49 1.73 -5.13
N PHE A 30 4.42 2.01 -5.86
CA PHE A 30 3.74 1.02 -6.70
C PHE A 30 3.03 1.68 -7.89
N SER A 31 2.68 0.84 -8.87
CA SER A 31 1.94 1.29 -10.06
C SER A 31 0.81 0.33 -10.40
N LEU A 32 -0.31 0.90 -10.81
CA LEU A 32 -1.46 0.15 -11.31
C LEU A 32 -2.08 0.89 -12.51
N LEU A 33 -2.83 0.16 -13.33
CA LEU A 33 -3.74 0.74 -14.29
C LEU A 33 -5.07 1.02 -13.60
N ASP A 34 -5.73 2.10 -13.98
CA ASP A 34 -7.11 2.36 -13.55
C ASP A 34 -8.13 1.58 -14.39
N GLN A 35 -9.41 1.75 -14.07
CA GLN A 35 -10.52 1.14 -14.81
C GLN A 35 -10.57 1.57 -16.29
N ASN A 36 -9.95 2.68 -16.67
CA ASN A 36 -9.91 3.20 -18.03
C ASN A 36 -8.65 2.77 -18.80
N GLY A 37 -7.67 2.18 -18.08
CA GLY A 37 -6.39 1.75 -18.63
C GLY A 37 -5.30 2.81 -18.52
N TYR A 38 -5.51 3.90 -17.83
CA TYR A 38 -4.45 4.88 -17.55
C TYR A 38 -3.51 4.36 -16.46
N PHE A 39 -2.22 4.58 -16.69
CA PHE A 39 -1.17 4.15 -15.77
C PHE A 39 -0.96 5.20 -14.68
N HIS A 40 -0.95 4.75 -13.43
CA HIS A 40 -0.67 5.57 -12.26
C HIS A 40 0.50 4.97 -11.48
N GLN A 41 1.55 5.75 -11.28
CA GLN A 41 2.64 5.43 -10.36
C GLN A 41 2.60 6.41 -9.19
N MET A 42 2.61 5.90 -7.97
CA MET A 42 2.34 6.73 -6.79
C MET A 42 3.39 7.81 -6.55
N SER A 43 4.65 7.56 -6.91
CA SER A 43 5.72 8.56 -6.84
C SER A 43 5.53 9.75 -7.80
N TRP A 44 4.65 9.65 -8.81
CA TRP A 44 4.34 10.78 -9.69
C TRP A 44 3.50 11.86 -9.03
N TYR A 45 2.92 11.55 -7.88
CA TYR A 45 2.08 12.45 -7.09
C TYR A 45 2.83 13.06 -5.90
N ASP A 46 4.16 13.11 -5.94
CA ASP A 46 5.01 13.55 -4.84
C ASP A 46 4.93 15.05 -4.55
N ASP A 47 4.32 15.84 -5.43
CA ASP A 47 3.96 17.23 -5.22
C ASP A 47 2.72 17.40 -4.32
N ASN A 48 1.89 16.34 -4.15
CA ASN A 48 0.79 16.34 -3.22
C ASN A 48 1.25 16.14 -1.76
N LYS A 49 0.41 16.59 -0.83
CA LYS A 49 0.62 16.42 0.62
C LYS A 49 0.28 15.00 1.07
N ALA A 50 -0.75 14.41 0.47
CA ALA A 50 -1.15 13.04 0.74
C ALA A 50 -1.89 12.41 -0.45
N ILE A 51 -1.91 11.07 -0.46
CA ILE A 51 -2.75 10.25 -1.32
C ILE A 51 -3.76 9.52 -0.43
N VAL A 52 -5.03 9.59 -0.81
CA VAL A 52 -6.16 8.88 -0.19
C VAL A 52 -6.55 7.71 -1.06
N LEU A 53 -6.67 6.53 -0.48
CA LEU A 53 -6.97 5.29 -1.17
C LEU A 53 -8.15 4.57 -0.52
N LEU A 54 -9.32 4.57 -1.16
CA LEU A 54 -10.48 3.79 -0.71
C LEU A 54 -10.45 2.39 -1.30
N VAL A 55 -10.56 1.36 -0.48
CA VAL A 55 -10.68 -0.03 -0.93
C VAL A 55 -12.09 -0.29 -1.46
N GLN A 56 -12.20 -0.50 -2.77
CA GLN A 56 -13.46 -0.63 -3.50
C GLN A 56 -13.67 -2.05 -4.00
N ALA A 57 -14.92 -2.51 -4.01
CA ALA A 57 -15.36 -3.70 -4.74
C ALA A 57 -16.76 -3.46 -5.30
N THR A 58 -16.94 -3.76 -6.59
CA THR A 58 -18.23 -3.59 -7.27
C THR A 58 -19.28 -4.50 -6.66
N GLY A 59 -20.45 -3.91 -6.35
CA GLY A 59 -21.56 -4.65 -5.74
C GLY A 59 -21.44 -4.84 -4.22
N ASP A 60 -20.32 -4.47 -3.59
CA ASP A 60 -20.20 -4.50 -2.13
C ASP A 60 -20.99 -3.35 -1.49
N THR A 61 -21.92 -3.69 -0.59
CA THR A 61 -22.84 -2.72 0.02
C THR A 61 -22.13 -1.74 0.96
N ALA A 62 -21.03 -2.14 1.59
CA ALA A 62 -20.26 -1.26 2.48
C ALA A 62 -19.64 -0.11 1.69
N VAL A 63 -19.20 -0.37 0.45
CA VAL A 63 -18.64 0.65 -0.45
C VAL A 63 -19.73 1.46 -1.11
N GLN A 64 -20.78 0.82 -1.64
CA GLN A 64 -21.85 1.55 -2.35
C GLN A 64 -22.44 2.69 -1.52
N ASN A 65 -22.58 2.49 -0.22
CA ASN A 65 -23.14 3.49 0.68
C ASN A 65 -22.21 4.68 0.96
N VAL A 66 -20.91 4.58 0.66
CA VAL A 66 -19.91 5.61 0.97
C VAL A 66 -19.28 6.26 -0.25
N LEU A 67 -19.56 5.77 -1.47
CA LEU A 67 -18.95 6.31 -2.69
C LEU A 67 -19.26 7.79 -2.91
N THR A 68 -20.52 8.18 -2.70
CA THR A 68 -20.93 9.59 -2.84
C THR A 68 -20.26 10.50 -1.81
N ASP A 69 -20.12 10.02 -0.57
CA ASP A 69 -19.44 10.78 0.49
C ASP A 69 -17.94 10.86 0.22
N PHE A 70 -17.35 9.79 -0.37
CA PHE A 70 -15.95 9.79 -0.79
C PHE A 70 -15.68 10.78 -1.92
N ASP A 71 -16.56 10.85 -2.91
CA ASP A 71 -16.48 11.82 -4.01
C ASP A 71 -16.67 13.26 -3.52
N ALA A 72 -17.57 13.47 -2.57
CA ALA A 72 -17.73 14.77 -1.92
C ALA A 72 -16.47 15.19 -1.14
N LEU A 73 -15.77 14.22 -0.52
CA LEU A 73 -14.49 14.46 0.14
C LEU A 73 -13.40 14.82 -0.88
N ASN A 74 -13.33 14.09 -2.01
CA ASN A 74 -12.44 14.39 -3.12
C ASN A 74 -12.66 15.83 -3.59
N SER A 75 -13.89 16.20 -3.96
CA SER A 75 -14.25 17.56 -4.40
C SER A 75 -13.85 18.64 -3.40
N ARG A 76 -13.84 18.33 -2.10
CA ARG A 76 -13.47 19.27 -1.05
C ARG A 76 -11.96 19.47 -0.94
N PHE A 77 -11.15 18.43 -1.13
CA PHE A 77 -9.72 18.45 -0.83
C PHE A 77 -8.80 18.42 -2.05
N ASP A 78 -9.31 18.12 -3.25
CA ASP A 78 -8.56 18.03 -4.51
C ASP A 78 -7.65 19.26 -4.74
N THR A 79 -8.18 20.47 -4.65
CA THR A 79 -7.41 21.71 -4.84
C THR A 79 -6.47 22.05 -3.67
N GLN A 80 -6.43 21.22 -2.62
CA GLN A 80 -5.64 21.44 -1.41
C GLN A 80 -4.40 20.54 -1.33
N GLY A 81 -4.06 19.88 -2.43
CA GLY A 81 -2.91 19.00 -2.52
C GLY A 81 -3.14 17.60 -1.93
N ILE A 82 -4.38 17.13 -1.96
CA ILE A 82 -4.73 15.76 -1.62
C ILE A 82 -5.21 15.05 -2.89
N GLU A 83 -4.54 13.97 -3.26
CA GLU A 83 -4.92 13.15 -4.41
C GLU A 83 -5.79 11.97 -3.97
N PHE A 84 -6.84 11.66 -4.73
CA PHE A 84 -7.81 10.63 -4.37
C PHE A 84 -7.81 9.50 -5.40
N PHE A 85 -7.73 8.28 -4.91
CA PHE A 85 -7.89 7.06 -5.68
C PHE A 85 -8.80 6.07 -4.96
N MET A 86 -9.31 5.11 -5.71
CA MET A 86 -9.81 3.86 -5.16
C MET A 86 -8.89 2.73 -5.59
N ILE A 87 -8.88 1.61 -4.86
CA ILE A 87 -8.19 0.39 -5.27
C ILE A 87 -9.16 -0.78 -5.28
N ASN A 88 -9.19 -1.54 -6.39
CA ASN A 88 -10.01 -2.73 -6.52
C ASN A 88 -9.13 -3.99 -6.45
N PRO A 89 -9.18 -4.75 -5.34
CA PRO A 89 -8.40 -5.98 -5.17
C PRO A 89 -8.97 -7.18 -5.95
N LEU A 90 -10.08 -7.02 -6.68
CA LEU A 90 -10.68 -8.08 -7.50
C LEU A 90 -10.04 -8.18 -8.90
N GLY A 91 -9.36 -7.10 -9.34
CA GLY A 91 -8.56 -7.09 -10.54
C GLY A 91 -9.31 -6.83 -11.85
N LEU A 92 -8.66 -7.18 -12.97
CA LEU A 92 -9.13 -6.86 -14.33
C LEU A 92 -10.47 -7.49 -14.70
N LYS A 93 -10.83 -8.60 -14.07
CA LYS A 93 -12.12 -9.29 -14.34
C LYS A 93 -13.35 -8.44 -14.00
N ASP A 94 -13.15 -7.43 -13.13
CA ASP A 94 -14.21 -6.53 -12.67
C ASP A 94 -14.18 -5.14 -13.36
N ARG A 95 -13.26 -4.90 -14.28
CA ARG A 95 -13.02 -3.58 -14.90
C ARG A 95 -14.27 -2.96 -15.50
N ASP A 96 -15.02 -3.72 -16.29
CA ASP A 96 -16.23 -3.20 -16.96
C ASP A 96 -17.35 -2.90 -15.96
N ALA A 97 -17.50 -3.73 -14.94
CA ALA A 97 -18.43 -3.47 -13.85
C ALA A 97 -18.05 -2.22 -13.04
N VAL A 98 -16.75 -2.02 -12.78
CA VAL A 98 -16.25 -0.78 -12.16
C VAL A 98 -16.57 0.43 -13.01
N LYS A 99 -16.27 0.42 -14.31
CA LYS A 99 -16.61 1.50 -15.24
C LYS A 99 -18.09 1.84 -15.21
N ALA A 100 -18.94 0.82 -15.33
CA ALA A 100 -20.38 1.00 -15.33
C ALA A 100 -20.88 1.60 -14.01
N GLN A 101 -20.34 1.17 -12.88
CA GLN A 101 -20.68 1.69 -11.55
C GLN A 101 -20.26 3.16 -11.40
N MET A 102 -19.03 3.51 -11.73
CA MET A 102 -18.53 4.89 -11.64
C MET A 102 -19.32 5.82 -12.55
N ALA A 103 -19.59 5.41 -13.79
CA ALA A 103 -20.40 6.17 -14.73
C ALA A 103 -21.84 6.38 -14.24
N ALA A 104 -22.47 5.35 -13.67
CA ALA A 104 -23.83 5.43 -13.13
C ALA A 104 -23.95 6.42 -11.95
N LEU A 105 -22.86 6.58 -11.17
CA LEU A 105 -22.78 7.49 -10.02
C LEU A 105 -22.23 8.87 -10.40
N ASN A 106 -21.77 9.04 -11.65
CA ASN A 106 -21.07 10.25 -12.12
C ASN A 106 -19.84 10.59 -11.24
N ILE A 107 -19.08 9.56 -10.85
CA ILE A 107 -17.84 9.69 -10.05
C ILE A 107 -16.64 9.54 -10.98
N ASP A 108 -15.71 10.51 -10.95
CA ASP A 108 -14.51 10.57 -11.80
C ASP A 108 -13.21 10.26 -11.02
N VAL A 109 -13.31 9.64 -9.85
CA VAL A 109 -12.14 9.20 -9.09
C VAL A 109 -11.59 7.93 -9.73
N PRO A 110 -10.27 7.86 -10.09
CA PRO A 110 -9.66 6.67 -10.68
C PRO A 110 -9.72 5.48 -9.72
N VAL A 111 -10.09 4.31 -10.28
CA VAL A 111 -10.11 3.03 -9.55
C VAL A 111 -8.96 2.17 -10.03
N LEU A 112 -7.92 2.05 -9.22
CA LEU A 112 -6.72 1.28 -9.50
C LEU A 112 -7.03 -0.23 -9.46
N MET A 113 -6.74 -0.94 -10.56
CA MET A 113 -7.08 -2.36 -10.74
C MET A 113 -5.90 -3.24 -10.30
N ASP A 114 -5.99 -3.87 -9.14
CA ASP A 114 -4.96 -4.76 -8.60
C ASP A 114 -5.30 -6.23 -8.85
N ASP A 115 -5.22 -6.67 -10.12
CA ASP A 115 -5.57 -8.01 -10.59
C ASP A 115 -4.75 -9.12 -9.93
N ALA A 116 -3.48 -8.88 -9.66
CA ALA A 116 -2.59 -9.81 -8.98
C ALA A 116 -2.74 -9.77 -7.45
N ARG A 117 -3.47 -8.80 -6.90
CA ARG A 117 -3.56 -8.51 -5.46
C ARG A 117 -2.21 -8.29 -4.79
N LEU A 118 -1.19 -7.98 -5.57
CA LEU A 118 0.17 -7.76 -5.07
C LEU A 118 0.25 -6.48 -4.24
N ILE A 119 -0.37 -5.42 -4.75
CA ILE A 119 -0.38 -4.11 -4.09
C ILE A 119 -1.27 -4.17 -2.85
N SER A 120 -2.47 -4.73 -2.96
CA SER A 120 -3.38 -4.90 -1.82
C SER A 120 -2.75 -5.68 -0.68
N GLN A 121 -1.98 -6.74 -0.99
CA GLN A 121 -1.22 -7.49 0.01
C GLN A 121 -0.07 -6.68 0.62
N ALA A 122 0.61 -5.85 -0.19
CA ALA A 122 1.71 -5.02 0.28
C ALA A 122 1.23 -3.87 1.18
N LEU A 123 0.02 -3.37 0.91
CA LEU A 123 -0.67 -2.37 1.71
C LEU A 123 -1.37 -2.96 2.95
N ASP A 124 -1.29 -4.27 3.13
CA ASP A 124 -1.97 -5.03 4.20
C ASP A 124 -3.48 -4.74 4.26
N ILE A 125 -4.11 -4.62 3.08
CA ILE A 125 -5.56 -4.38 2.97
C ILE A 125 -6.29 -5.66 3.38
N ASP A 126 -7.21 -5.55 4.34
CA ASP A 126 -7.99 -6.69 4.83
C ASP A 126 -9.52 -6.49 4.72
N LYS A 127 -9.99 -5.27 4.45
CA LYS A 127 -11.41 -4.94 4.37
C LYS A 127 -11.74 -4.10 3.13
N ILE A 128 -12.87 -4.44 2.49
CA ILE A 128 -13.52 -3.55 1.54
C ILE A 128 -14.15 -2.39 2.32
N GLY A 129 -14.04 -1.14 1.81
CA GLY A 129 -14.52 0.07 2.47
C GLY A 129 -13.52 0.70 3.44
N GLU A 130 -12.34 0.09 3.61
CA GLU A 130 -11.23 0.72 4.35
C GLU A 130 -10.63 1.88 3.55
N VAL A 131 -10.17 2.92 4.23
CA VAL A 131 -9.44 4.05 3.66
C VAL A 131 -8.03 4.08 4.22
N LEU A 132 -7.05 4.21 3.32
CA LEU A 132 -5.66 4.46 3.66
C LEU A 132 -5.29 5.88 3.20
N VAL A 133 -4.51 6.59 4.02
CA VAL A 133 -3.89 7.85 3.63
C VAL A 133 -2.40 7.74 3.88
N TYR A 134 -1.60 8.09 2.89
CA TYR A 134 -0.15 8.05 3.01
C TYR A 134 0.53 9.25 2.35
N ASN A 135 1.74 9.53 2.81
CA ASN A 135 2.58 10.58 2.25
C ASN A 135 3.26 10.05 0.98
N PRO A 136 3.08 10.67 -0.20
CA PRO A 136 3.62 10.16 -1.46
C PRO A 136 5.16 10.27 -1.60
N LYS A 137 5.82 11.09 -0.79
CA LYS A 137 7.30 11.21 -0.79
C LYS A 137 7.98 10.15 0.06
N SER A 138 7.47 9.95 1.27
CA SER A 138 8.04 9.00 2.23
C SER A 138 7.41 7.62 2.16
N PHE A 139 6.23 7.51 1.54
CA PHE A 139 5.36 6.33 1.53
C PHE A 139 4.98 5.85 2.95
N SER A 140 5.01 6.77 3.92
CA SER A 140 4.56 6.48 5.29
C SER A 140 3.05 6.59 5.40
N LEU A 141 2.45 5.63 6.09
CA LEU A 141 1.02 5.65 6.41
C LEU A 141 0.73 6.78 7.40
N LEU A 142 -0.28 7.60 7.10
CA LEU A 142 -0.74 8.71 7.93
C LEU A 142 -2.05 8.36 8.62
N PHE A 143 -2.94 7.65 7.91
CA PHE A 143 -4.25 7.23 8.44
C PHE A 143 -4.64 5.89 7.84
N ARG A 144 -5.31 5.05 8.64
CA ARG A 144 -6.03 3.86 8.22
C ARG A 144 -7.32 3.75 9.01
N GLY A 145 -8.44 3.57 8.32
CA GLY A 145 -9.72 3.43 9.01
C GLY A 145 -10.92 3.57 8.07
N PRO A 146 -12.13 3.66 8.62
CA PRO A 146 -13.33 3.90 7.81
C PRO A 146 -13.42 5.33 7.30
N LEU A 147 -14.19 5.53 6.23
CA LEU A 147 -14.65 6.86 5.83
C LEU A 147 -15.46 7.48 6.97
N GLY A 148 -15.18 8.76 7.33
CA GLY A 148 -15.90 9.44 8.39
C GLY A 148 -15.17 10.65 8.98
N ALA A 149 -15.61 11.07 10.17
CA ALA A 149 -15.13 12.29 10.80
C ALA A 149 -13.63 12.28 11.12
N GLN A 150 -13.08 11.12 11.53
CA GLN A 150 -11.66 10.98 11.84
C GLN A 150 -10.78 11.12 10.60
N LEU A 151 -11.20 10.56 9.45
CA LEU A 151 -10.51 10.78 8.17
C LEU A 151 -10.55 12.26 7.81
N THR A 152 -11.73 12.89 7.88
CA THR A 152 -11.89 14.32 7.57
C THR A 152 -11.00 15.20 8.45
N ALA A 153 -10.89 14.89 9.74
CA ALA A 153 -9.99 15.59 10.67
C ALA A 153 -8.53 15.40 10.25
N ALA A 154 -8.10 14.17 9.97
CA ALA A 154 -6.74 13.86 9.53
C ALA A 154 -6.37 14.62 8.24
N LEU A 155 -7.25 14.63 7.23
CA LEU A 155 -7.03 15.39 5.99
C LEU A 155 -6.94 16.90 6.25
N THR A 156 -7.76 17.44 7.15
CA THR A 156 -7.71 18.85 7.54
C THR A 156 -6.37 19.19 8.23
N ASP A 157 -5.84 18.30 9.05
CA ASP A 157 -4.55 18.46 9.71
C ASP A 157 -3.39 18.39 8.70
N ILE A 158 -3.45 17.46 7.74
CA ILE A 158 -2.47 17.34 6.65
C ILE A 158 -2.43 18.61 5.80
N VAL A 159 -3.59 19.13 5.39
CA VAL A 159 -3.69 20.36 4.60
C VAL A 159 -3.08 21.55 5.35
N ALA A 160 -3.30 21.62 6.66
CA ALA A 160 -2.79 22.67 7.52
C ALA A 160 -1.32 22.47 7.95
N ASP A 161 -0.62 21.47 7.41
CA ASP A 161 0.77 21.10 7.74
C ASP A 161 0.99 20.88 9.26
N ARG A 162 -0.04 20.36 9.94
CA ARG A 162 0.08 19.99 11.37
C ARG A 162 0.72 18.62 11.52
N ASP A 163 1.52 18.47 12.57
CA ASP A 163 2.09 17.16 12.94
C ASP A 163 0.96 16.15 13.20
N LEU A 164 0.93 15.11 12.38
CA LEU A 164 -0.03 14.03 12.48
C LEU A 164 0.66 12.77 13.03
N GLN A 165 0.15 12.27 14.14
CA GLN A 165 0.49 10.92 14.57
C GLN A 165 -0.32 9.93 13.73
N THR A 166 0.32 8.88 13.24
CA THR A 166 -0.36 7.82 12.48
C THR A 166 -1.57 7.31 13.26
N THR A 167 -2.74 7.43 12.66
CA THR A 167 -4.00 6.98 13.27
C THR A 167 -4.49 5.72 12.56
N GLN A 168 -4.70 4.65 13.33
CA GLN A 168 -5.26 3.40 12.83
C GLN A 168 -6.54 3.05 13.59
N ILE A 169 -7.65 2.88 12.85
CA ILE A 169 -8.97 2.60 13.36
C ILE A 169 -9.48 1.35 12.66
N ALA A 170 -10.00 0.39 13.40
CA ALA A 170 -10.55 -0.83 12.81
C ALA A 170 -11.74 -0.49 11.91
N SER A 171 -11.66 -0.92 10.65
CA SER A 171 -12.75 -0.80 9.68
C SER A 171 -13.68 -2.00 9.77
N THR A 172 -14.97 -1.73 9.57
CA THR A 172 -15.97 -2.77 9.35
C THR A 172 -16.20 -2.88 7.84
N GLY A 173 -16.26 -4.10 7.32
CA GLY A 173 -16.47 -4.30 5.88
C GLY A 173 -16.25 -5.76 5.49
N THR A 174 -16.44 -6.06 4.23
CA THR A 174 -16.24 -7.42 3.70
C THR A 174 -14.74 -7.76 3.70
N PRO A 175 -14.33 -8.90 4.28
CA PRO A 175 -12.92 -9.30 4.27
C PRO A 175 -12.38 -9.53 2.85
N VAL A 176 -11.17 -9.06 2.60
CA VAL A 176 -10.42 -9.36 1.38
C VAL A 176 -9.65 -10.67 1.57
N SER A 177 -9.80 -11.60 0.63
CA SER A 177 -9.15 -12.92 0.69
C SER A 177 -7.90 -12.97 -0.17
N TYR A 178 -6.83 -13.56 0.38
CA TYR A 178 -5.55 -13.78 -0.32
C TYR A 178 -5.20 -15.29 -0.33
N PRO A 179 -5.91 -16.12 -1.10
CA PRO A 179 -5.73 -17.57 -1.06
C PRO A 179 -4.33 -18.03 -1.43
N ILE A 180 -3.67 -17.36 -2.39
CA ILE A 180 -2.29 -17.67 -2.78
C ILE A 180 -1.32 -17.39 -1.64
N LYS A 181 -1.43 -16.23 -0.96
CA LYS A 181 -0.62 -15.91 0.22
C LYS A 181 -0.82 -16.98 1.31
N THR A 182 -2.07 -17.35 1.57
CA THR A 182 -2.42 -18.37 2.57
C THR A 182 -1.80 -19.72 2.22
N ALA A 183 -1.89 -20.14 0.96
CA ALA A 183 -1.26 -21.39 0.50
C ALA A 183 0.26 -21.36 0.67
N HIS A 184 0.92 -20.25 0.32
CA HIS A 184 2.38 -20.11 0.46
C HIS A 184 2.85 -20.04 1.92
N LEU A 185 2.01 -19.58 2.84
CA LEU A 185 2.30 -19.66 4.29
C LEU A 185 2.26 -21.10 4.82
N GLN A 186 1.43 -21.95 4.21
CA GLN A 186 1.35 -23.38 4.57
C GLN A 186 2.42 -24.20 3.88
N GLN A 187 2.79 -23.86 2.65
CA GLN A 187 3.80 -24.55 1.86
C GLN A 187 4.65 -23.55 1.10
N VAL A 188 5.88 -23.33 1.55
CA VAL A 188 6.83 -22.43 0.88
C VAL A 188 7.11 -22.95 -0.53
N PRO A 189 6.97 -22.11 -1.57
CA PRO A 189 7.24 -22.51 -2.95
C PRO A 189 8.66 -23.00 -3.15
N SER A 190 8.82 -24.12 -3.87
CA SER A 190 10.14 -24.64 -4.22
C SER A 190 10.77 -23.78 -5.30
N TYR A 191 12.04 -23.35 -5.08
CA TYR A 191 12.76 -22.65 -6.12
C TYR A 191 12.88 -23.49 -7.41
N GLU A 192 13.30 -24.74 -7.29
CA GLU A 192 13.56 -25.60 -8.43
C GLU A 192 12.30 -25.96 -9.23
N LYS A 193 11.18 -26.19 -8.52
CA LYS A 193 9.95 -26.69 -9.15
C LYS A 193 8.99 -25.59 -9.56
N GLU A 194 9.04 -24.44 -8.89
CA GLU A 194 8.05 -23.39 -9.05
C GLU A 194 8.68 -22.06 -9.46
N ILE A 195 9.62 -21.51 -8.66
CA ILE A 195 10.15 -20.17 -8.90
C ILE A 195 11.12 -20.15 -10.08
N GLY A 196 12.04 -21.11 -10.17
CA GLY A 196 13.02 -21.20 -11.26
C GLY A 196 12.37 -21.26 -12.64
N PRO A 197 11.36 -22.09 -12.88
CA PRO A 197 10.60 -22.08 -14.14
C PRO A 197 9.96 -20.75 -14.48
N ILE A 198 9.39 -20.03 -13.49
CA ILE A 198 8.83 -18.69 -13.70
C ILE A 198 9.91 -17.72 -14.14
N ILE A 199 11.06 -17.70 -13.46
CA ILE A 199 12.20 -16.86 -13.81
C ILE A 199 12.73 -17.21 -15.21
N ALA A 200 12.87 -18.48 -15.52
CA ALA A 200 13.35 -18.94 -16.82
C ALA A 200 12.42 -18.50 -17.96
N GLN A 201 11.13 -18.57 -17.76
CA GLN A 201 10.13 -18.23 -18.76
C GLN A 201 9.97 -16.72 -18.99
N ASN A 202 10.03 -15.93 -17.91
CA ASN A 202 9.61 -14.52 -17.97
C ASN A 202 10.80 -13.53 -17.85
N CYS A 203 11.93 -13.93 -17.30
CA CYS A 203 13.04 -13.05 -16.97
C CYS A 203 14.33 -13.38 -17.73
N ALA A 204 14.66 -14.69 -17.86
CA ALA A 204 15.94 -15.15 -18.38
C ALA A 204 16.19 -14.83 -19.85
N ALA A 205 15.16 -14.52 -20.65
CA ALA A 205 15.33 -14.07 -22.02
C ALA A 205 16.27 -12.86 -22.10
N CYS A 206 16.17 -11.94 -21.15
CA CYS A 206 17.00 -10.75 -21.03
C CYS A 206 18.06 -10.89 -19.92
N HIS A 207 17.70 -11.48 -18.78
CA HIS A 207 18.52 -11.62 -17.57
C HIS A 207 19.31 -12.95 -17.57
N ARG A 208 20.18 -13.15 -18.54
CA ARG A 208 21.11 -14.28 -18.65
C ARG A 208 22.54 -13.78 -18.90
N GLU A 209 23.53 -14.64 -18.72
CA GLU A 209 24.90 -14.29 -19.09
C GLU A 209 24.98 -13.93 -20.59
N GLY A 210 25.59 -12.78 -20.88
CA GLY A 210 25.64 -12.23 -22.24
C GLY A 210 24.30 -11.70 -22.77
N GLY A 211 23.26 -11.63 -21.94
CA GLY A 211 21.97 -11.00 -22.28
C GLY A 211 22.02 -9.49 -22.27
N ILE A 212 20.90 -8.84 -22.64
CA ILE A 212 20.80 -7.37 -22.70
C ILE A 212 20.62 -6.72 -21.31
N ALA A 213 20.19 -7.49 -20.30
CA ALA A 213 20.03 -6.99 -18.95
C ALA A 213 21.37 -6.94 -18.19
N PRO A 214 21.55 -6.01 -17.23
CA PRO A 214 22.82 -5.75 -16.58
C PRO A 214 23.32 -6.86 -15.66
N PHE A 215 22.50 -7.87 -15.34
CA PHE A 215 22.85 -9.01 -14.49
C PHE A 215 22.01 -10.24 -14.88
N ALA A 216 22.55 -11.43 -14.59
CA ALA A 216 21.85 -12.67 -14.84
C ALA A 216 20.97 -13.08 -13.62
N LEU A 217 19.85 -13.75 -13.89
CA LEU A 217 18.97 -14.38 -12.90
C LEU A 217 18.94 -15.91 -13.12
N ASP A 218 20.11 -16.51 -13.29
CA ASP A 218 20.34 -17.91 -13.70
C ASP A 218 20.50 -18.87 -12.53
N SER A 219 20.49 -18.38 -11.30
CA SER A 219 20.65 -19.20 -10.11
C SER A 219 19.78 -18.70 -8.94
N HIS A 220 19.48 -19.63 -8.02
CA HIS A 220 18.75 -19.31 -6.78
C HIS A 220 19.44 -18.19 -5.99
N THR A 221 20.76 -18.25 -5.86
CA THR A 221 21.54 -17.24 -5.13
C THR A 221 21.39 -15.84 -5.75
N MET A 222 21.42 -15.75 -7.08
CA MET A 222 21.25 -14.48 -7.78
C MET A 222 19.83 -13.94 -7.60
N VAL A 223 18.81 -14.79 -7.77
CA VAL A 223 17.40 -14.40 -7.56
C VAL A 223 17.17 -13.97 -6.12
N MET A 224 17.72 -14.65 -5.13
CA MET A 224 17.63 -14.22 -3.72
C MET A 224 18.33 -12.87 -3.48
N GLY A 225 19.53 -12.68 -4.02
CA GLY A 225 20.28 -11.44 -3.86
C GLY A 225 19.55 -10.22 -4.44
N TRP A 226 18.83 -10.40 -5.53
CA TRP A 226 18.05 -9.36 -6.19
C TRP A 226 16.57 -9.29 -5.78
N SER A 227 16.12 -10.11 -4.84
CA SER A 227 14.71 -10.29 -4.49
C SER A 227 13.99 -8.98 -4.16
N GLN A 228 14.63 -8.07 -3.41
CA GLN A 228 14.03 -6.77 -3.06
C GLN A 228 13.83 -5.88 -4.29
N MET A 229 14.82 -5.84 -5.20
CA MET A 229 14.71 -5.10 -6.46
C MET A 229 13.67 -5.75 -7.38
N ILE A 230 13.66 -7.09 -7.47
CA ILE A 230 12.65 -7.82 -8.26
C ILE A 230 11.25 -7.45 -7.76
N ARG A 231 11.02 -7.46 -6.44
CA ARG A 231 9.75 -7.04 -5.87
C ARG A 231 9.39 -5.61 -6.26
N GLU A 232 10.30 -4.67 -6.09
CA GLU A 232 10.08 -3.27 -6.43
C GLU A 232 9.71 -3.07 -7.92
N VAL A 233 10.48 -3.66 -8.83
CA VAL A 233 10.24 -3.49 -10.28
C VAL A 233 8.95 -4.17 -10.74
N LEU A 234 8.50 -5.23 -10.07
CA LEU A 234 7.20 -5.85 -10.32
C LEU A 234 6.07 -4.98 -9.77
N MET A 235 6.21 -4.43 -8.57
CA MET A 235 5.21 -3.54 -7.97
C MET A 235 5.03 -2.24 -8.76
N THR A 236 6.12 -1.72 -9.35
CA THR A 236 6.11 -0.51 -10.18
C THR A 236 5.92 -0.80 -11.67
N LYS A 237 5.64 -2.04 -12.05
CA LYS A 237 5.45 -2.51 -13.45
C LYS A 237 6.60 -2.11 -14.41
N ARG A 238 7.81 -1.90 -13.90
CA ARG A 238 8.99 -1.62 -14.71
C ARG A 238 9.58 -2.87 -15.38
N MET A 239 9.23 -4.04 -14.86
CA MET A 239 9.62 -5.34 -15.42
C MET A 239 8.41 -6.29 -15.49
N PRO A 240 8.32 -7.11 -16.54
CA PRO A 240 9.09 -7.05 -17.79
C PRO A 240 8.76 -5.77 -18.59
N PRO A 241 9.73 -5.21 -19.36
CA PRO A 241 9.48 -4.02 -20.16
C PRO A 241 8.47 -4.32 -21.29
N GLY A 242 7.57 -3.37 -21.59
CA GLY A 242 6.61 -3.50 -22.67
C GLY A 242 5.32 -4.22 -22.35
N GLN A 243 5.08 -4.62 -21.11
CA GLN A 243 3.75 -5.07 -20.67
C GLN A 243 2.88 -3.86 -20.29
N ILE A 244 2.49 -3.13 -21.31
CA ILE A 244 1.39 -2.16 -21.20
C ILE A 244 0.24 -2.81 -21.96
N ASP A 245 -0.77 -3.25 -21.23
CA ASP A 245 -2.00 -3.76 -21.85
C ASP A 245 -2.80 -2.64 -22.51
#